data_4cb845443b876973132f9506e17b3154
#
_entry.id   4cb845443b876973132f9506e17b3154
#
_cell.length_a   1.000
_cell.length_b   1.000
_cell.length_c   1.000
_cell.angle_alpha   90.00
_cell.angle_beta   90.00
_cell.angle_gamma   90.00
#
_symmetry.space_group_name_H-M   'P 1'
#
loop_
_entity.id
_entity.type
_entity.pdbx_description
1 polymer ?
#
loop_
_entity_poly.entity_id
_entity_poly.type
_entity_poly.pdbx_seq_one_letter_code
_entity_poly.pdbx_strand_id
1 'polypeptide(L)'
;MSDHPASARLPGAGRYASPFRLNLEQQRTRAKELLNALRAGDPAALRRFLLHHPSAPEAAMQPAKLARLSEAQLVIARELGLPSWPRLKAHVEAMDRVWNRIARGDAAPDRGMATLHIRCGSDIGPTLRQAGFTGDFLEYSDPLCQGPVLDGPGWLERRADFLAERFGAGTGQGREEIAGRLAKAEQGLRSAARSHERVVLWFEHDSYDQLILARCLAHFAEAPPRRLELVSPGHYPGGTRFIGLGQLPPEALRLLWEERVPVPEAALRAGQAVWDMLRAPDPRPLADFARDGLPELPQLARAIRRHCQELPWTLDGLGLSERLILQILAGAPRSVGQVFSDLMMEHEPLPWMSDLILLSIVEDMRKAEPSVLEGAFEGEDRYWAKERLALTPQGHAVLAGQADWLSLRPPPRWLGGVLVPGAAPCWRWDEASATVVKA
;
A
#
# COMPACT_ATOMS: atom_id res chain seq x y z
N MET A 1 0.92 19.02 9.11
CA MET A 1 2.30 18.50 9.21
C MET A 1 2.21 17.27 10.08
N SER A 2 1.77 16.17 9.49
CA SER A 2 1.86 14.86 10.15
C SER A 2 3.20 14.29 9.73
N ASP A 3 4.22 14.48 10.59
CA ASP A 3 5.38 13.62 10.53
C ASP A 3 4.88 12.21 10.82
N HIS A 4 4.71 11.39 9.77
CA HIS A 4 4.89 9.97 9.96
C HIS A 4 6.15 9.82 10.80
N PRO A 5 6.21 8.90 11.76
CA PRO A 5 7.48 8.45 12.27
C PRO A 5 8.19 7.66 11.16
N ALA A 6 8.47 8.35 10.04
CA ALA A 6 9.48 7.97 9.09
C ALA A 6 10.75 7.94 9.90
N SER A 7 11.19 6.73 10.27
CA SER A 7 12.51 6.39 10.76
C SER A 7 13.27 7.63 11.25
N ALA A 8 13.21 7.88 12.58
CA ALA A 8 14.16 8.77 13.22
C ALA A 8 15.54 8.33 12.70
N ARG A 9 16.11 9.12 11.79
CA ARG A 9 17.47 8.92 11.30
C ARG A 9 18.35 9.13 12.52
N LEU A 10 18.85 8.06 13.10
CA LEU A 10 19.96 8.14 14.04
C LEU A 10 21.10 8.88 13.31
N PRO A 11 21.65 9.97 13.86
CA PRO A 11 22.81 10.63 13.29
C PRO A 11 23.96 9.62 13.28
N GLY A 12 24.48 9.28 12.10
CA GLY A 12 25.56 8.31 11.94
C GLY A 12 25.17 6.96 11.33
N ALA A 13 23.95 6.77 10.84
CA ALA A 13 23.56 5.57 10.09
C ALA A 13 24.40 5.46 8.81
N GLY A 14 25.30 4.49 8.74
CA GLY A 14 26.15 4.24 7.60
C GLY A 14 25.37 3.91 6.32
N ARG A 15 26.09 3.80 5.19
CA ARG A 15 25.59 3.52 3.84
C ARG A 15 24.50 2.43 3.75
N TYR A 16 24.48 1.46 4.67
CA TYR A 16 23.56 0.31 4.73
C TYR A 16 22.43 0.45 5.75
N ALA A 17 22.07 1.65 6.17
CA ALA A 17 21.00 1.85 7.14
C ALA A 17 19.57 1.54 6.61
N SER A 18 19.40 1.47 5.28
CA SER A 18 18.12 1.07 4.68
C SER A 18 18.08 -0.44 4.41
N PRO A 19 16.99 -1.16 4.74
CA PRO A 19 16.83 -2.57 4.41
C PRO A 19 16.80 -2.86 2.90
N PHE A 20 16.61 -1.83 2.08
CA PHE A 20 16.66 -1.90 0.62
C PHE A 20 18.06 -1.65 0.03
N ARG A 21 19.06 -1.37 0.86
CA ARG A 21 20.48 -1.34 0.48
C ARG A 21 21.14 -2.65 0.83
N LEU A 22 21.09 -3.60 -0.09
CA LEU A 22 21.65 -4.92 0.12
C LEU A 22 23.18 -4.90 0.08
N ASN A 23 23.82 -5.60 1.02
CA ASN A 23 25.26 -5.80 1.05
C ASN A 23 25.61 -7.20 0.54
N LEU A 24 26.38 -7.29 -0.56
CA LEU A 24 26.68 -8.56 -1.21
C LEU A 24 27.50 -9.52 -0.32
N GLU A 25 28.43 -9.00 0.49
CA GLU A 25 29.22 -9.84 1.40
C GLU A 25 28.35 -10.42 2.52
N GLN A 26 27.46 -9.61 3.07
CA GLN A 26 26.49 -10.10 4.04
C GLN A 26 25.62 -11.22 3.45
N GLN A 27 25.16 -11.06 2.20
CA GLN A 27 24.33 -12.10 1.54
C GLN A 27 25.15 -13.37 1.25
N ARG A 28 26.45 -13.25 0.93
CA ARG A 28 27.36 -14.40 0.82
C ARG A 28 27.49 -15.16 2.14
N THR A 29 27.60 -14.44 3.24
CA THR A 29 27.65 -15.03 4.59
C THR A 29 26.34 -15.75 4.89
N ARG A 30 25.19 -15.11 4.70
CA ARG A 30 23.86 -15.73 4.88
C ARG A 30 23.69 -17.01 4.04
N ALA A 31 24.18 -17.04 2.80
CA ALA A 31 24.12 -18.23 1.96
C ALA A 31 24.98 -19.39 2.52
N LYS A 32 26.16 -19.09 3.05
CA LYS A 32 27.02 -20.11 3.71
C LYS A 32 26.38 -20.63 5.00
N GLU A 33 25.81 -19.74 5.82
CA GLU A 33 25.08 -20.10 7.05
C GLU A 33 23.88 -21.01 6.74
N LEU A 34 23.06 -20.62 5.76
CA LEU A 34 21.92 -21.43 5.31
C LEU A 34 22.39 -22.82 4.84
N LEU A 35 23.46 -22.90 4.05
CA LEU A 35 24.04 -24.16 3.59
C LEU A 35 24.47 -25.06 4.75
N ASN A 36 25.16 -24.47 5.75
CA ASN A 36 25.63 -25.22 6.93
C ASN A 36 24.44 -25.71 7.76
N ALA A 37 23.43 -24.90 7.98
CA ALA A 37 22.20 -25.26 8.69
C ALA A 37 21.43 -26.38 7.98
N LEU A 38 21.32 -26.33 6.63
CA LEU A 38 20.70 -27.39 5.83
C LEU A 38 21.46 -28.73 5.98
N ARG A 39 22.80 -28.69 5.97
CA ARG A 39 23.65 -29.89 6.17
C ARG A 39 23.54 -30.45 7.57
N ALA A 40 23.28 -29.60 8.56
CA ALA A 40 23.02 -30.02 9.94
C ALA A 40 21.58 -30.52 10.18
N GLY A 41 20.72 -30.47 9.17
CA GLY A 41 19.32 -30.90 9.28
C GLY A 41 18.42 -29.92 10.04
N ASP A 42 18.77 -28.63 10.11
CA ASP A 42 17.97 -27.61 10.81
C ASP A 42 16.59 -27.47 10.17
N PRO A 43 15.48 -27.69 10.92
CA PRO A 43 14.13 -27.56 10.41
C PRO A 43 13.77 -26.15 9.91
N ALA A 44 14.35 -25.10 10.52
CA ALA A 44 14.12 -23.73 10.09
C ALA A 44 14.77 -23.44 8.74
N ALA A 45 16.00 -23.91 8.53
CA ALA A 45 16.69 -23.81 7.26
C ALA A 45 15.95 -24.58 6.16
N LEU A 46 15.42 -25.77 6.47
CA LEU A 46 14.63 -26.55 5.52
C LEU A 46 13.33 -25.82 5.15
N ARG A 47 12.61 -25.24 6.11
CA ARG A 47 11.39 -24.44 5.80
C ARG A 47 11.70 -23.27 4.88
N ARG A 48 12.78 -22.50 5.13
CA ARG A 48 13.22 -21.40 4.24
C ARG A 48 13.49 -21.89 2.82
N PHE A 49 14.16 -23.05 2.72
CA PHE A 49 14.45 -23.67 1.44
C PHE A 49 13.16 -24.05 0.70
N LEU A 50 12.22 -24.71 1.36
CA LEU A 50 10.94 -25.13 0.78
C LEU A 50 10.08 -23.96 0.30
N LEU A 51 10.16 -22.80 0.99
CA LEU A 51 9.39 -21.61 0.61
C LEU A 51 9.95 -20.91 -0.63
N HIS A 52 11.25 -20.95 -0.83
CA HIS A 52 11.91 -20.11 -1.85
C HIS A 52 12.59 -20.88 -2.98
N HIS A 53 12.79 -22.21 -2.84
CA HIS A 53 13.43 -23.01 -3.89
C HIS A 53 12.39 -23.54 -4.90
N PRO A 54 12.64 -23.46 -6.23
CA PRO A 54 11.68 -23.89 -7.24
C PRO A 54 11.39 -25.40 -7.21
N SER A 55 12.38 -26.23 -6.79
CA SER A 55 12.23 -27.67 -6.61
C SER A 55 11.88 -28.05 -5.17
N ALA A 56 11.01 -27.27 -4.50
CA ALA A 56 10.59 -27.48 -3.13
C ALA A 56 10.07 -28.93 -2.84
N PRO A 57 9.25 -29.58 -3.70
CA PRO A 57 8.80 -30.95 -3.47
C PRO A 57 9.94 -31.99 -3.44
N GLU A 58 10.93 -31.84 -4.34
CA GLU A 58 12.10 -32.71 -4.39
C GLU A 58 13.04 -32.49 -3.20
N ALA A 59 13.15 -31.21 -2.76
CA ALA A 59 13.93 -30.82 -1.61
C ALA A 59 13.41 -31.44 -0.30
N ALA A 60 12.10 -31.57 -0.15
CA ALA A 60 11.46 -32.20 1.01
C ALA A 60 11.84 -33.69 1.11
N MET A 61 12.04 -34.36 -0.02
CA MET A 61 12.36 -35.80 -0.08
C MET A 61 13.84 -36.11 0.05
N GLN A 62 14.75 -35.21 -0.39
CA GLN A 62 16.19 -35.45 -0.40
C GLN A 62 16.98 -34.13 -0.16
N PRO A 63 16.90 -33.52 1.02
CA PRO A 63 17.54 -32.23 1.31
C PRO A 63 19.06 -32.25 1.13
N ALA A 64 19.71 -33.38 1.42
CA ALA A 64 21.16 -33.53 1.30
C ALA A 64 21.67 -33.43 -0.16
N LYS A 65 20.88 -33.76 -1.16
CA LYS A 65 21.28 -33.63 -2.58
C LYS A 65 21.28 -32.18 -3.06
N LEU A 66 20.46 -31.32 -2.45
CA LEU A 66 20.31 -29.91 -2.78
C LEU A 66 21.19 -29.00 -1.89
N ALA A 67 21.92 -29.56 -0.92
CA ALA A 67 22.81 -28.81 -0.03
C ALA A 67 24.10 -28.35 -0.73
N ARG A 68 23.94 -27.52 -1.80
CA ARG A 68 25.02 -26.85 -2.54
C ARG A 68 24.97 -25.37 -2.30
N LEU A 69 26.13 -24.70 -2.40
CA LEU A 69 26.20 -23.26 -2.22
C LEU A 69 25.33 -22.48 -3.23
N SER A 70 25.29 -22.93 -4.49
CA SER A 70 24.44 -22.34 -5.53
C SER A 70 22.96 -22.35 -5.18
N GLU A 71 22.48 -23.43 -4.56
CA GLU A 71 21.07 -23.56 -4.16
C GLU A 71 20.76 -22.66 -2.95
N ALA A 72 21.66 -22.60 -1.96
CA ALA A 72 21.53 -21.66 -0.85
C ALA A 72 21.57 -20.20 -1.34
N GLN A 73 22.42 -19.87 -2.31
CA GLN A 73 22.46 -18.55 -2.93
C GLN A 73 21.15 -18.22 -3.67
N LEU A 74 20.55 -19.19 -4.37
CA LEU A 74 19.25 -19.02 -5.02
C LEU A 74 18.15 -18.71 -4.00
N VAL A 75 18.10 -19.45 -2.90
CA VAL A 75 17.13 -19.21 -1.81
C VAL A 75 17.31 -17.81 -1.24
N ILE A 76 18.54 -17.40 -0.88
CA ILE A 76 18.80 -16.04 -0.39
C ILE A 76 18.37 -14.96 -1.38
N ALA A 77 18.65 -15.14 -2.67
CA ALA A 77 18.24 -14.17 -3.69
C ALA A 77 16.71 -14.05 -3.74
N ARG A 78 15.98 -15.17 -3.66
CA ARG A 78 14.52 -15.20 -3.71
C ARG A 78 13.85 -14.66 -2.44
N GLU A 79 14.43 -14.89 -1.28
CA GLU A 79 14.03 -14.24 -0.01
C GLU A 79 14.09 -12.72 -0.10
N LEU A 80 15.01 -12.19 -0.90
CA LEU A 80 15.19 -10.76 -1.13
C LEU A 80 14.38 -10.22 -2.32
N GLY A 81 13.46 -11.02 -2.90
CA GLY A 81 12.62 -10.63 -4.01
C GLY A 81 13.28 -10.68 -5.38
N LEU A 82 14.42 -11.37 -5.53
CA LEU A 82 15.17 -11.46 -6.79
C LEU A 82 15.18 -12.90 -7.32
N PRO A 83 15.01 -13.12 -8.64
CA PRO A 83 14.81 -14.46 -9.19
C PRO A 83 16.07 -15.36 -9.14
N SER A 84 17.26 -14.78 -8.96
CA SER A 84 18.51 -15.52 -8.94
C SER A 84 19.67 -14.75 -8.34
N TRP A 85 20.73 -15.46 -7.92
CA TRP A 85 21.95 -14.85 -7.38
C TRP A 85 22.66 -13.89 -8.35
N PRO A 86 22.80 -14.17 -9.66
CA PRO A 86 23.33 -13.20 -10.61
C PRO A 86 22.49 -11.90 -10.66
N ARG A 87 21.15 -11.99 -10.55
CA ARG A 87 20.28 -10.81 -10.48
C ARG A 87 20.46 -10.04 -9.20
N LEU A 88 20.65 -10.72 -8.05
CA LEU A 88 21.00 -10.06 -6.79
C LEU A 88 22.31 -9.27 -6.91
N LYS A 89 23.35 -9.90 -7.47
CA LYS A 89 24.63 -9.23 -7.69
C LYS A 89 24.49 -7.99 -8.59
N ALA A 90 23.81 -8.14 -9.73
CA ALA A 90 23.57 -7.04 -10.66
C ALA A 90 22.78 -5.87 -10.01
N HIS A 91 21.77 -6.18 -9.18
CA HIS A 91 21.00 -5.17 -8.44
C HIS A 91 21.89 -4.40 -7.45
N VAL A 92 22.69 -5.09 -6.64
CA VAL A 92 23.62 -4.43 -5.71
C VAL A 92 24.61 -3.54 -6.44
N GLU A 93 25.19 -4.03 -7.53
CA GLU A 93 26.11 -3.24 -8.36
C GLU A 93 25.44 -2.01 -9.01
N ALA A 94 24.17 -2.14 -9.42
CA ALA A 94 23.39 -1.02 -9.98
C ALA A 94 23.14 0.06 -8.90
N MET A 95 22.71 -0.36 -7.70
CA MET A 95 22.52 0.53 -6.54
C MET A 95 23.83 1.27 -6.20
N ASP A 96 24.96 0.57 -6.16
CA ASP A 96 26.27 1.14 -5.89
C ASP A 96 26.71 2.16 -6.96
N ARG A 97 26.50 1.84 -8.24
CA ARG A 97 26.79 2.78 -9.33
C ARG A 97 25.97 4.05 -9.21
N VAL A 98 24.66 3.92 -8.96
CA VAL A 98 23.77 5.08 -8.82
C VAL A 98 24.11 5.90 -7.59
N TRP A 99 24.40 5.26 -6.44
CA TRP A 99 24.89 5.94 -5.26
C TRP A 99 26.11 6.80 -5.56
N ASN A 100 27.12 6.24 -6.25
CA ASN A 100 28.33 6.96 -6.61
C ASN A 100 28.05 8.13 -7.58
N ARG A 101 27.09 8.00 -8.50
CA ARG A 101 26.65 9.10 -9.39
C ARG A 101 26.01 10.24 -8.59
N ILE A 102 25.14 9.92 -7.63
CA ILE A 102 24.52 10.91 -6.73
C ILE A 102 25.62 11.63 -5.92
N ALA A 103 26.54 10.86 -5.31
CA ALA A 103 27.62 11.42 -4.48
C ALA A 103 28.57 12.35 -5.24
N ARG A 104 28.77 12.12 -6.55
CA ARG A 104 29.58 12.99 -7.43
C ARG A 104 28.82 14.22 -7.94
N GLY A 105 27.52 14.32 -7.70
CA GLY A 105 26.69 15.39 -8.24
C GLY A 105 26.46 15.28 -9.75
N ASP A 106 26.39 14.05 -10.28
CA ASP A 106 26.07 13.83 -11.69
C ASP A 106 24.74 14.52 -12.05
N ALA A 107 24.62 14.93 -13.30
CA ALA A 107 23.48 15.68 -13.80
C ALA A 107 22.11 15.06 -13.43
N ALA A 108 21.13 15.94 -13.15
CA ALA A 108 19.77 15.56 -12.80
C ALA A 108 19.16 14.57 -13.80
N PRO A 109 18.48 13.50 -13.35
CA PRO A 109 17.88 12.51 -14.25
C PRO A 109 16.79 13.10 -15.16
N ASP A 110 16.09 14.11 -14.65
CA ASP A 110 14.96 14.81 -15.29
C ASP A 110 15.35 16.07 -16.05
N ARG A 111 16.65 16.39 -16.14
CA ARG A 111 17.14 17.58 -16.84
C ARG A 111 16.72 17.62 -18.31
N GLY A 112 16.62 18.82 -18.85
CA GLY A 112 16.36 19.06 -20.28
C GLY A 112 14.88 19.02 -20.67
N MET A 113 14.00 18.86 -19.67
CA MET A 113 12.55 18.90 -19.86
C MET A 113 11.87 19.36 -18.58
N ALA A 114 10.99 20.38 -18.66
CA ALA A 114 10.18 20.79 -17.52
C ALA A 114 9.33 19.61 -17.03
N THR A 115 9.66 19.09 -15.85
CA THR A 115 9.09 17.83 -15.32
C THR A 115 8.31 18.09 -14.05
N LEU A 116 7.11 17.51 -13.95
CA LEU A 116 6.31 17.43 -12.72
C LEU A 116 6.26 15.99 -12.24
N HIS A 117 6.62 15.77 -10.98
CA HIS A 117 6.45 14.50 -10.27
C HIS A 117 5.17 14.55 -9.45
N ILE A 118 4.22 13.64 -9.68
CA ILE A 118 2.96 13.54 -8.92
C ILE A 118 2.99 12.28 -8.05
N ARG A 119 2.62 12.44 -6.77
CA ARG A 119 2.60 11.37 -5.78
C ARG A 119 1.41 11.52 -4.83
N CYS A 120 0.95 10.42 -4.23
CA CYS A 120 -0.14 10.40 -3.24
C CYS A 120 0.19 11.14 -1.92
N GLY A 121 1.45 11.33 -1.62
CA GLY A 121 1.92 12.01 -0.39
C GLY A 121 3.21 12.77 -0.64
N SER A 122 3.74 13.39 0.41
CA SER A 122 5.01 14.14 0.36
C SER A 122 6.25 13.29 0.64
N ASP A 123 6.07 12.02 0.97
CA ASP A 123 7.07 11.08 1.49
C ASP A 123 8.32 10.94 0.62
N ILE A 124 8.18 10.87 -0.71
CA ILE A 124 9.32 10.73 -1.62
C ILE A 124 9.91 12.07 -2.10
N GLY A 125 9.24 13.21 -1.87
CA GLY A 125 9.70 14.51 -2.36
C GLY A 125 11.12 14.88 -1.90
N PRO A 126 11.44 14.79 -0.59
CA PRO A 126 12.80 14.97 -0.10
C PRO A 126 13.80 13.95 -0.68
N THR A 127 13.38 12.70 -0.85
CA THR A 127 14.22 11.61 -1.37
C THR A 127 14.52 11.80 -2.87
N LEU A 128 13.55 12.28 -3.65
CA LEU A 128 13.79 12.67 -5.06
C LEU A 128 14.82 13.79 -5.17
N ARG A 129 14.73 14.84 -4.33
CA ARG A 129 15.75 15.89 -4.27
C ARG A 129 17.13 15.34 -3.91
N GLN A 130 17.22 14.44 -2.91
CA GLN A 130 18.46 13.74 -2.55
C GLN A 130 19.00 12.88 -3.69
N ALA A 131 18.11 12.30 -4.50
CA ALA A 131 18.44 11.55 -5.70
C ALA A 131 18.90 12.46 -6.87
N GLY A 132 18.86 13.78 -6.70
CA GLY A 132 19.30 14.78 -7.68
C GLY A 132 18.26 15.13 -8.74
N PHE A 133 16.97 14.85 -8.51
CA PHE A 133 15.88 15.35 -9.35
C PHE A 133 15.66 16.85 -9.10
N THR A 134 15.34 17.58 -10.17
CA THR A 134 15.17 19.05 -10.17
C THR A 134 13.76 19.49 -10.57
N GLY A 135 12.92 18.57 -11.04
CA GLY A 135 11.53 18.84 -11.41
C GLY A 135 10.66 19.26 -10.23
N ASP A 136 9.53 19.86 -10.55
CA ASP A 136 8.51 20.24 -9.57
C ASP A 136 7.84 18.99 -8.98
N PHE A 137 7.26 19.14 -7.77
CA PHE A 137 6.59 18.06 -7.06
C PHE A 137 5.17 18.48 -6.68
N LEU A 138 4.20 17.65 -7.06
CA LEU A 138 2.80 17.79 -6.68
C LEU A 138 2.39 16.64 -5.77
N GLU A 139 2.07 16.97 -4.54
CA GLU A 139 1.39 16.07 -3.60
C GLU A 139 -0.11 16.07 -3.89
N TYR A 140 -0.67 14.86 -4.13
CA TYR A 140 -2.10 14.64 -4.30
C TYR A 140 -2.59 13.63 -3.26
N SER A 141 -2.78 14.05 -2.02
CA SER A 141 -3.03 13.20 -0.85
C SER A 141 -4.49 13.21 -0.38
N ASP A 142 -5.44 12.86 -1.26
CA ASP A 142 -6.82 12.56 -0.89
C ASP A 142 -7.00 11.04 -0.76
N PRO A 143 -7.34 10.48 0.43
CA PRO A 143 -7.58 9.06 0.61
C PRO A 143 -8.89 8.62 -0.06
N LEU A 144 -8.90 8.52 -1.39
CA LEU A 144 -10.09 8.16 -2.19
C LEU A 144 -10.64 6.76 -1.87
N CYS A 145 -9.83 5.93 -1.20
CA CYS A 145 -10.24 4.63 -0.66
C CYS A 145 -11.15 4.74 0.59
N GLN A 146 -11.32 5.95 1.15
CA GLN A 146 -12.12 6.22 2.34
C GLN A 146 -13.15 7.32 2.07
N GLY A 147 -14.37 7.10 2.56
CA GLY A 147 -15.44 8.09 2.53
C GLY A 147 -16.08 8.31 1.15
N PRO A 148 -16.98 9.30 1.04
CA PRO A 148 -17.75 9.54 -0.18
C PRO A 148 -16.88 10.15 -1.28
N VAL A 149 -16.89 9.53 -2.46
CA VAL A 149 -16.35 10.08 -3.71
C VAL A 149 -17.52 10.18 -4.68
N LEU A 150 -18.27 11.29 -4.59
CA LEU A 150 -19.52 11.47 -5.31
C LEU A 150 -19.32 12.34 -6.54
N ASP A 151 -20.09 12.07 -7.58
CA ASP A 151 -20.08 12.89 -8.79
C ASP A 151 -20.78 14.26 -8.59
N GLY A 152 -20.55 15.17 -9.53
CA GLY A 152 -21.22 16.45 -9.62
C GLY A 152 -20.52 17.59 -8.87
N PRO A 153 -21.11 18.80 -8.94
CA PRO A 153 -20.55 20.00 -8.33
C PRO A 153 -20.45 19.85 -6.82
N GLY A 154 -19.43 20.47 -6.23
CA GLY A 154 -19.21 20.44 -4.78
C GLY A 154 -18.64 19.11 -4.24
N TRP A 155 -18.06 18.26 -5.09
CA TRP A 155 -17.47 17.00 -4.62
C TRP A 155 -16.26 17.23 -3.69
N LEU A 156 -15.44 18.26 -3.95
CA LEU A 156 -14.30 18.60 -3.10
C LEU A 156 -14.74 19.11 -1.73
N GLU A 157 -15.81 19.88 -1.67
CA GLU A 157 -16.40 20.37 -0.41
C GLU A 157 -16.88 19.18 0.43
N ARG A 158 -17.62 18.24 -0.19
CA ARG A 158 -18.03 16.99 0.50
C ARG A 158 -16.86 16.15 0.98
N ARG A 159 -15.77 16.11 0.20
CA ARG A 159 -14.52 15.46 0.63
C ARG A 159 -13.92 16.18 1.84
N ALA A 160 -13.86 17.51 1.80
CA ALA A 160 -13.33 18.30 2.91
C ALA A 160 -14.17 18.13 4.19
N ASP A 161 -15.49 18.09 4.07
CA ASP A 161 -16.40 17.82 5.19
C ASP A 161 -16.12 16.45 5.81
N PHE A 162 -16.07 15.41 5.00
CA PHE A 162 -15.78 14.05 5.45
C PHE A 162 -14.39 13.93 6.11
N LEU A 163 -13.35 14.48 5.48
CA LEU A 163 -12.00 14.40 6.02
C LEU A 163 -11.82 15.18 7.32
N ALA A 164 -12.50 16.32 7.44
CA ALA A 164 -12.49 17.11 8.68
C ALA A 164 -13.22 16.39 9.82
N GLU A 165 -14.38 15.82 9.56
CA GLU A 165 -15.14 15.04 10.51
C GLU A 165 -14.38 13.79 10.96
N ARG A 166 -13.82 13.04 10.01
CA ARG A 166 -13.24 11.72 10.26
C ARG A 166 -11.82 11.79 10.82
N PHE A 167 -11.01 12.71 10.31
CA PHE A 167 -9.57 12.75 10.58
C PHE A 167 -9.08 14.09 11.14
N GLY A 168 -9.92 15.12 11.20
CA GLY A 168 -9.52 16.47 11.63
C GLY A 168 -8.92 16.49 13.02
N ALA A 169 -9.52 15.79 13.98
CA ALA A 169 -9.01 15.69 15.34
C ALA A 169 -7.61 15.01 15.39
N GLY A 170 -7.39 13.96 14.60
CA GLY A 170 -6.11 13.25 14.57
C GLY A 170 -5.01 14.00 13.83
N THR A 171 -5.37 14.82 12.83
CA THR A 171 -4.40 15.62 12.05
C THR A 171 -4.17 17.00 12.62
N GLY A 172 -5.04 17.49 13.49
CA GLY A 172 -5.07 18.89 13.96
C GLY A 172 -5.49 19.87 12.86
N GLN A 173 -6.03 19.40 11.72
CA GLN A 173 -6.41 20.23 10.59
C GLN A 173 -7.91 20.56 10.61
N GLY A 174 -8.23 21.85 10.43
CA GLY A 174 -9.60 22.29 10.25
C GLY A 174 -10.13 22.07 8.83
N ARG A 175 -11.46 22.11 8.68
CA ARG A 175 -12.15 21.93 7.39
C ARG A 175 -11.61 22.85 6.27
N GLU A 176 -11.38 24.14 6.59
CA GLU A 176 -10.90 25.14 5.62
C GLU A 176 -9.48 24.81 5.12
N GLU A 177 -8.60 24.36 6.00
CA GLU A 177 -7.25 23.96 5.66
C GLU A 177 -7.27 22.72 4.75
N ILE A 178 -8.11 21.72 5.08
CA ILE A 178 -8.31 20.53 4.26
C ILE A 178 -8.86 20.90 2.88
N ALA A 179 -9.91 21.76 2.83
CA ALA A 179 -10.50 22.22 1.57
C ALA A 179 -9.46 22.96 0.71
N GLY A 180 -8.66 23.84 1.32
CA GLY A 180 -7.57 24.55 0.64
C GLY A 180 -6.52 23.60 0.06
N ARG A 181 -6.14 22.55 0.81
CA ARG A 181 -5.19 21.53 0.37
C ARG A 181 -5.74 20.73 -0.81
N LEU A 182 -6.98 20.27 -0.74
CA LEU A 182 -7.63 19.54 -1.84
C LEU A 182 -7.76 20.42 -3.10
N ALA A 183 -8.20 21.66 -2.95
CA ALA A 183 -8.32 22.62 -4.06
C ALA A 183 -6.96 22.89 -4.72
N LYS A 184 -5.88 23.04 -3.94
CA LYS A 184 -4.52 23.21 -4.44
C LYS A 184 -4.03 21.99 -5.23
N ALA A 185 -4.29 20.78 -4.74
CA ALA A 185 -3.93 19.55 -5.44
C ALA A 185 -4.66 19.43 -6.78
N GLU A 186 -5.97 19.67 -6.81
CA GLU A 186 -6.77 19.69 -8.04
C GLU A 186 -6.32 20.79 -9.02
N GLN A 187 -6.00 21.98 -8.54
CA GLN A 187 -5.47 23.04 -9.38
C GLN A 187 -4.11 22.67 -9.98
N GLY A 188 -3.22 22.07 -9.17
CA GLY A 188 -1.93 21.55 -9.63
C GLY A 188 -2.09 20.51 -10.72
N LEU A 189 -3.00 19.55 -10.55
CA LEU A 189 -3.31 18.54 -11.55
C LEU A 189 -3.85 19.17 -12.86
N ARG A 190 -4.79 20.11 -12.77
CA ARG A 190 -5.38 20.81 -13.93
C ARG A 190 -4.36 21.66 -14.71
N SER A 191 -3.36 22.20 -14.03
CA SER A 191 -2.33 23.02 -14.69
C SER A 191 -1.15 22.17 -15.23
N ALA A 192 -1.00 20.93 -14.79
CA ALA A 192 0.17 20.08 -15.04
C ALA A 192 0.56 20.02 -16.51
N ALA A 193 -0.38 19.69 -17.41
CA ALA A 193 -0.12 19.56 -18.85
C ALA A 193 0.23 20.87 -19.55
N ARG A 194 -0.16 22.03 -18.99
CA ARG A 194 0.17 23.35 -19.55
C ARG A 194 1.50 23.89 -19.05
N SER A 195 1.87 23.53 -17.82
CA SER A 195 3.06 24.08 -17.15
C SER A 195 4.29 23.21 -17.31
N HIS A 196 4.12 21.93 -17.68
CA HIS A 196 5.21 20.96 -17.77
C HIS A 196 5.14 20.16 -19.07
N GLU A 197 6.30 19.89 -19.66
CA GLU A 197 6.39 19.04 -20.85
C GLU A 197 6.29 17.55 -20.52
N ARG A 198 6.73 17.16 -19.31
CA ARG A 198 6.71 15.80 -18.77
C ARG A 198 5.97 15.78 -17.46
N VAL A 199 5.06 14.82 -17.31
CA VAL A 199 4.47 14.46 -16.02
C VAL A 199 4.83 13.01 -15.72
N VAL A 200 5.33 12.74 -14.52
CA VAL A 200 5.68 11.40 -14.04
C VAL A 200 4.84 11.07 -12.83
N LEU A 201 4.06 10.01 -12.96
CA LEU A 201 3.16 9.49 -11.94
C LEU A 201 3.92 8.43 -11.10
N TRP A 202 4.04 8.66 -9.79
CA TRP A 202 4.73 7.78 -8.84
C TRP A 202 3.71 7.15 -7.92
N PHE A 203 3.21 5.97 -8.28
CA PHE A 203 2.15 5.28 -7.52
C PHE A 203 2.47 3.81 -7.34
N GLU A 204 2.52 3.34 -6.10
CA GLU A 204 2.69 1.92 -5.81
C GLU A 204 1.41 1.13 -6.01
N HIS A 205 1.35 -0.07 -5.45
CA HIS A 205 0.42 -1.13 -5.82
C HIS A 205 -0.86 -1.19 -4.97
N ASP A 206 -0.98 -0.35 -3.94
CA ASP A 206 -2.09 -0.43 -3.00
C ASP A 206 -3.33 0.39 -3.41
N SER A 207 -4.41 0.25 -2.64
CA SER A 207 -5.71 0.89 -2.95
C SER A 207 -5.66 2.41 -2.80
N TYR A 208 -4.87 2.96 -1.87
CA TYR A 208 -4.74 4.39 -1.69
C TYR A 208 -4.12 5.04 -2.92
N ASP A 209 -3.00 4.49 -3.36
CA ASP A 209 -2.22 4.96 -4.50
C ASP A 209 -2.96 4.78 -5.82
N GLN A 210 -3.50 3.60 -6.07
CA GLN A 210 -4.07 3.25 -7.36
C GLN A 210 -5.42 3.97 -7.62
N LEU A 211 -6.19 4.32 -6.59
CA LEU A 211 -7.39 5.13 -6.78
C LEU A 211 -7.04 6.59 -7.12
N ILE A 212 -5.98 7.14 -6.55
CA ILE A 212 -5.47 8.45 -6.95
C ILE A 212 -4.87 8.39 -8.35
N LEU A 213 -4.15 7.32 -8.70
CA LEU A 213 -3.69 7.10 -10.07
C LEU A 213 -4.87 7.12 -11.06
N ALA A 214 -5.96 6.42 -10.76
CA ALA A 214 -7.16 6.43 -11.61
C ALA A 214 -7.72 7.86 -11.78
N ARG A 215 -7.77 8.68 -10.71
CA ARG A 215 -8.16 10.10 -10.79
C ARG A 215 -7.21 10.92 -11.68
N CYS A 216 -5.89 10.71 -11.56
CA CYS A 216 -4.90 11.38 -12.40
C CYS A 216 -5.04 10.97 -13.87
N LEU A 217 -5.18 9.67 -14.15
CA LEU A 217 -5.38 9.14 -15.51
C LEU A 217 -6.66 9.67 -16.14
N ALA A 218 -7.76 9.73 -15.38
CA ALA A 218 -9.02 10.31 -15.82
C ALA A 218 -8.85 11.78 -16.26
N HIS A 219 -8.12 12.58 -15.48
CA HIS A 219 -7.81 13.95 -15.85
C HIS A 219 -6.98 14.04 -17.13
N PHE A 220 -5.91 13.24 -17.22
CA PHE A 220 -5.02 13.25 -18.39
C PHE A 220 -5.62 12.59 -19.64
N ALA A 221 -6.71 11.83 -19.52
CA ALA A 221 -7.48 11.38 -20.68
C ALA A 221 -8.10 12.56 -21.44
N GLU A 222 -8.51 13.62 -20.73
CA GLU A 222 -9.07 14.84 -21.33
C GLU A 222 -8.00 15.84 -21.78
N ALA A 223 -6.89 15.95 -21.04
CA ALA A 223 -5.83 16.94 -21.27
C ALA A 223 -4.44 16.35 -21.03
N PRO A 224 -3.94 15.49 -21.93
CA PRO A 224 -2.64 14.83 -21.73
C PRO A 224 -1.48 15.83 -21.88
N PRO A 225 -0.40 15.69 -21.05
CA PRO A 225 0.83 16.41 -21.26
C PRO A 225 1.58 15.83 -22.48
N ARG A 226 2.62 16.53 -22.95
CA ARG A 226 3.45 16.05 -24.07
C ARG A 226 4.07 14.68 -23.79
N ARG A 227 4.45 14.42 -22.55
CA ARG A 227 4.91 13.11 -22.06
C ARG A 227 4.26 12.81 -20.73
N LEU A 228 3.54 11.71 -20.67
CA LEU A 228 3.00 11.14 -19.45
C LEU A 228 3.64 9.78 -19.23
N GLU A 229 4.30 9.62 -18.08
CA GLU A 229 5.07 8.42 -17.74
C GLU A 229 4.66 7.92 -16.34
N LEU A 230 4.74 6.62 -16.12
CA LEU A 230 4.34 5.95 -14.87
C LEU A 230 5.50 5.17 -14.27
N VAL A 231 5.69 5.32 -12.96
CA VAL A 231 6.48 4.46 -12.08
C VAL A 231 5.52 3.81 -11.11
N SER A 232 5.27 2.50 -11.28
CA SER A 232 4.28 1.78 -10.46
C SER A 232 4.81 0.40 -10.04
N PRO A 233 5.79 0.36 -9.12
CA PRO A 233 6.34 -0.90 -8.66
C PRO A 233 5.34 -1.66 -7.79
N GLY A 234 5.16 -2.96 -8.08
CA GLY A 234 4.39 -3.87 -7.21
C GLY A 234 5.23 -4.52 -6.11
N HIS A 235 6.55 -4.42 -6.22
CA HIS A 235 7.53 -4.90 -5.23
C HIS A 235 8.87 -4.21 -5.46
N TYR A 236 9.75 -4.27 -4.46
CA TYR A 236 11.14 -3.84 -4.59
C TYR A 236 12.05 -4.80 -3.81
N PRO A 237 13.23 -5.18 -4.36
CA PRO A 237 14.16 -6.09 -3.68
C PRO A 237 14.70 -5.51 -2.40
N GLY A 238 14.63 -6.27 -1.28
CA GLY A 238 15.08 -5.78 0.00
C GLY A 238 15.06 -6.80 1.13
N GLY A 239 15.58 -6.41 2.29
CA GLY A 239 15.60 -7.21 3.51
C GLY A 239 14.29 -7.17 4.32
N THR A 240 13.28 -6.48 3.83
CA THR A 240 11.93 -6.37 4.43
C THR A 240 10.86 -6.34 3.36
N ARG A 241 9.61 -6.47 3.76
CA ARG A 241 8.45 -6.30 2.87
C ARG A 241 8.43 -4.88 2.29
N PHE A 242 8.27 -4.79 0.98
CA PHE A 242 7.99 -3.53 0.30
C PHE A 242 6.52 -3.17 0.49
N ILE A 243 6.26 -2.06 1.17
CA ILE A 243 4.92 -1.51 1.42
C ILE A 243 4.72 -0.15 0.73
N GLY A 244 5.79 0.50 0.23
CA GLY A 244 5.64 1.77 -0.48
C GLY A 244 6.97 2.42 -0.86
N LEU A 245 6.87 3.37 -1.81
CA LEU A 245 8.00 4.13 -2.34
C LEU A 245 8.74 4.95 -1.27
N GLY A 246 8.02 5.37 -0.21
CA GLY A 246 8.60 6.11 0.92
C GLY A 246 9.67 5.36 1.71
N GLN A 247 9.71 4.01 1.60
CA GLN A 247 10.76 3.19 2.22
C GLN A 247 12.10 3.24 1.46
N LEU A 248 12.07 3.67 0.20
CA LEU A 248 13.18 3.49 -0.72
C LEU A 248 14.24 4.60 -0.58
N PRO A 249 15.53 4.25 -0.64
CA PRO A 249 16.62 5.23 -0.66
C PRO A 249 16.72 5.93 -2.02
N PRO A 250 17.44 7.09 -2.09
CA PRO A 250 17.55 7.90 -3.30
C PRO A 250 17.99 7.15 -4.56
N GLU A 251 18.95 6.25 -4.43
CA GLU A 251 19.43 5.46 -5.56
C GLU A 251 18.38 4.47 -6.10
N ALA A 252 17.50 3.97 -5.25
CA ALA A 252 16.40 3.11 -5.66
C ALA A 252 15.37 3.89 -6.50
N LEU A 253 15.03 5.13 -6.10
CA LEU A 253 14.16 5.99 -6.90
C LEU A 253 14.79 6.34 -8.27
N ARG A 254 16.12 6.51 -8.34
CA ARG A 254 16.81 6.68 -9.62
C ARG A 254 16.76 5.43 -10.51
N LEU A 255 16.85 4.24 -9.93
CA LEU A 255 16.68 2.98 -10.69
C LEU A 255 15.25 2.84 -11.21
N LEU A 256 14.25 3.10 -10.36
CA LEU A 256 12.84 3.08 -10.78
C LEU A 256 12.55 4.12 -11.87
N TRP A 257 13.21 5.27 -11.85
CA TRP A 257 13.11 6.26 -12.93
C TRP A 257 13.55 5.69 -14.29
N GLU A 258 14.59 4.87 -14.32
CA GLU A 258 15.04 4.23 -15.56
C GLU A 258 14.04 3.18 -16.08
N GLU A 259 13.18 2.64 -15.18
CA GLU A 259 12.17 1.63 -15.48
C GLU A 259 10.78 2.23 -15.78
N ARG A 260 10.63 3.58 -15.72
CA ARG A 260 9.35 4.23 -16.00
C ARG A 260 8.86 3.93 -17.40
N VAL A 261 7.55 3.80 -17.55
CA VAL A 261 6.92 3.49 -18.83
C VAL A 261 6.01 4.62 -19.30
N PRO A 262 5.91 4.87 -20.61
CA PRO A 262 4.89 5.76 -21.14
C PRO A 262 3.48 5.24 -20.79
N VAL A 263 2.56 6.15 -20.46
CA VAL A 263 1.16 5.80 -20.23
C VAL A 263 0.46 5.68 -21.57
N PRO A 264 -0.01 4.49 -21.98
CA PRO A 264 -0.71 4.33 -23.24
C PRO A 264 -2.16 4.83 -23.16
N GLU A 265 -2.78 5.08 -24.30
CA GLU A 265 -4.18 5.52 -24.37
C GLU A 265 -5.16 4.55 -23.70
N ALA A 266 -4.89 3.23 -23.78
CA ALA A 266 -5.69 2.22 -23.10
C ALA A 266 -5.71 2.41 -21.58
N ALA A 267 -4.55 2.77 -20.98
CA ALA A 267 -4.45 3.08 -19.56
C ALA A 267 -5.20 4.36 -19.17
N LEU A 268 -5.18 5.39 -20.02
CA LEU A 268 -5.97 6.61 -19.81
C LEU A 268 -7.47 6.31 -19.80
N ARG A 269 -7.96 5.56 -20.80
CA ARG A 269 -9.38 5.14 -20.86
C ARG A 269 -9.78 4.28 -19.65
N ALA A 270 -8.90 3.36 -19.23
CA ALA A 270 -9.15 2.55 -18.05
C ALA A 270 -9.21 3.39 -16.76
N GLY A 271 -8.29 4.34 -16.61
CA GLY A 271 -8.32 5.28 -15.48
C GLY A 271 -9.61 6.10 -15.44
N GLN A 272 -10.08 6.61 -16.57
CA GLN A 272 -11.36 7.31 -16.69
C GLN A 272 -12.54 6.39 -16.29
N ALA A 273 -12.58 5.17 -16.84
CA ALA A 273 -13.63 4.21 -16.53
C ALA A 273 -13.67 3.86 -15.04
N VAL A 274 -12.50 3.57 -14.43
CA VAL A 274 -12.40 3.27 -12.99
C VAL A 274 -12.83 4.48 -12.15
N TRP A 275 -12.43 5.70 -12.53
CA TRP A 275 -12.86 6.91 -11.83
C TRP A 275 -14.38 7.09 -11.86
N ASP A 276 -15.04 6.80 -12.98
CA ASP A 276 -16.49 6.89 -13.12
C ASP A 276 -17.19 5.78 -12.31
N MET A 277 -16.68 4.53 -12.37
CA MET A 277 -17.20 3.41 -11.59
C MET A 277 -17.02 3.60 -10.07
N LEU A 278 -15.91 4.20 -9.63
CA LEU A 278 -15.66 4.49 -8.21
C LEU A 278 -16.72 5.44 -7.64
N ARG A 279 -17.22 6.38 -8.45
CA ARG A 279 -18.21 7.38 -8.04
C ARG A 279 -19.64 6.90 -8.14
N ALA A 280 -19.87 5.76 -8.80
CA ALA A 280 -21.19 5.21 -9.01
C ALA A 280 -21.74 4.52 -7.73
N PRO A 281 -23.07 4.54 -7.51
CA PRO A 281 -23.69 3.84 -6.38
C PRO A 281 -23.80 2.32 -6.58
N ASP A 282 -23.49 1.82 -7.78
CA ASP A 282 -23.44 0.40 -8.12
C ASP A 282 -21.98 -0.07 -8.23
N PRO A 283 -21.48 -0.90 -7.30
CA PRO A 283 -20.09 -1.36 -7.30
C PRO A 283 -19.81 -2.53 -8.25
N ARG A 284 -20.82 -3.12 -8.91
CA ARG A 284 -20.63 -4.29 -9.78
C ARG A 284 -19.69 -4.03 -10.94
N PRO A 285 -19.78 -2.92 -11.70
CA PRO A 285 -18.82 -2.64 -12.77
C PRO A 285 -17.38 -2.52 -12.27
N LEU A 286 -17.19 -1.98 -11.07
CA LEU A 286 -15.86 -1.89 -10.44
C LEU A 286 -15.30 -3.28 -10.08
N ALA A 287 -16.15 -4.17 -9.57
CA ALA A 287 -15.78 -5.56 -9.28
C ALA A 287 -15.47 -6.35 -10.57
N ASP A 288 -16.24 -6.12 -11.64
CA ASP A 288 -15.98 -6.72 -12.95
C ASP A 288 -14.61 -6.28 -13.51
N PHE A 289 -14.28 -4.99 -13.43
CA PHE A 289 -12.96 -4.48 -13.80
C PHE A 289 -11.84 -5.14 -12.97
N ALA A 290 -12.06 -5.33 -11.67
CA ALA A 290 -11.09 -5.99 -10.80
C ALA A 290 -10.80 -7.45 -11.21
N ARG A 291 -11.79 -8.15 -11.75
CA ARG A 291 -11.67 -9.52 -12.23
C ARG A 291 -10.99 -9.60 -13.59
N ASP A 292 -11.41 -8.75 -14.53
CA ASP A 292 -10.96 -8.78 -15.91
C ASP A 292 -9.56 -8.16 -16.08
N GLY A 293 -9.29 -7.11 -15.31
CA GLY A 293 -7.99 -6.43 -15.28
C GLY A 293 -7.64 -5.67 -16.56
N LEU A 294 -6.44 -5.09 -16.57
CA LEU A 294 -5.81 -4.50 -17.75
C LEU A 294 -4.31 -4.75 -17.69
N PRO A 295 -3.68 -5.39 -18.70
CA PRO A 295 -2.26 -5.70 -18.68
C PRO A 295 -1.36 -4.47 -18.51
N GLU A 296 -1.76 -3.31 -19.02
CA GLU A 296 -1.03 -2.04 -18.93
C GLU A 296 -1.05 -1.43 -17.51
N LEU A 297 -2.03 -1.82 -16.69
CA LEU A 297 -2.21 -1.37 -15.31
C LEU A 297 -2.45 -2.55 -14.35
N PRO A 298 -1.50 -3.48 -14.21
CA PRO A 298 -1.71 -4.73 -13.46
C PRO A 298 -1.96 -4.50 -11.97
N GLN A 299 -1.44 -3.40 -11.41
CA GLN A 299 -1.65 -3.07 -10.00
C GLN A 299 -3.04 -2.50 -9.76
N LEU A 300 -3.62 -1.77 -10.73
CA LEU A 300 -4.93 -1.14 -10.58
C LEU A 300 -6.03 -2.18 -10.34
N ALA A 301 -6.09 -3.25 -11.12
CA ALA A 301 -7.09 -4.31 -10.94
C ALA A 301 -6.99 -4.97 -9.56
N ARG A 302 -5.76 -5.24 -9.09
CA ARG A 302 -5.52 -5.82 -7.75
C ARG A 302 -5.96 -4.87 -6.63
N ALA A 303 -5.66 -3.58 -6.77
CA ALA A 303 -6.03 -2.55 -5.83
C ALA A 303 -7.57 -2.34 -5.79
N ILE A 304 -8.23 -2.36 -6.95
CA ILE A 304 -9.70 -2.30 -7.04
C ILE A 304 -10.33 -3.53 -6.39
N ARG A 305 -9.82 -4.74 -6.62
CA ARG A 305 -10.31 -5.93 -5.89
C ARG A 305 -10.19 -5.72 -4.37
N ARG A 306 -9.02 -5.27 -3.91
CA ARG A 306 -8.80 -4.99 -2.49
C ARG A 306 -9.76 -3.93 -1.95
N HIS A 307 -10.06 -2.90 -2.73
CA HIS A 307 -11.05 -1.87 -2.38
C HIS A 307 -12.47 -2.48 -2.28
N CYS A 308 -12.89 -3.30 -3.24
CA CYS A 308 -14.19 -3.99 -3.20
C CYS A 308 -14.31 -4.93 -1.98
N GLN A 309 -13.23 -5.53 -1.52
CA GLN A 309 -13.21 -6.36 -0.31
C GLN A 309 -13.48 -5.57 0.99
N GLU A 310 -13.49 -4.24 0.94
CA GLU A 310 -14.00 -3.41 2.05
C GLU A 310 -15.53 -3.39 2.14
N LEU A 311 -16.27 -3.82 1.12
CA LEU A 311 -17.71 -4.06 1.24
C LEU A 311 -17.96 -5.18 2.27
N PRO A 312 -19.11 -5.15 2.95
CA PRO A 312 -19.53 -6.27 3.81
C PRO A 312 -19.49 -7.60 3.06
N TRP A 313 -18.84 -8.63 3.61
CA TRP A 313 -18.80 -9.93 2.95
C TRP A 313 -20.11 -10.70 3.15
N THR A 314 -20.46 -11.54 2.15
CA THR A 314 -21.65 -12.41 2.23
C THR A 314 -21.60 -13.39 3.40
N LEU A 315 -20.38 -13.73 3.86
CA LEU A 315 -20.15 -14.73 4.92
C LEU A 315 -20.64 -14.24 6.30
N ASP A 316 -20.31 -13.01 6.69
CA ASP A 316 -20.48 -12.51 8.06
C ASP A 316 -20.64 -10.98 8.15
N GLY A 317 -20.72 -10.27 7.03
CA GLY A 317 -20.92 -8.83 6.98
C GLY A 317 -19.67 -7.97 7.26
N LEU A 318 -18.52 -8.56 7.63
CA LEU A 318 -17.26 -7.82 7.83
C LEU A 318 -16.66 -7.41 6.48
N GLY A 319 -16.07 -6.23 6.40
CA GLY A 319 -15.08 -5.91 5.38
C GLY A 319 -13.73 -6.57 5.67
N LEU A 320 -12.84 -6.63 4.69
CA LEU A 320 -11.55 -7.33 4.88
C LEU A 320 -10.71 -6.71 5.99
N SER A 321 -10.62 -5.38 6.08
CA SER A 321 -9.86 -4.72 7.16
C SER A 321 -10.40 -5.05 8.54
N GLU A 322 -11.72 -4.98 8.73
CA GLU A 322 -12.39 -5.36 9.98
C GLU A 322 -12.07 -6.83 10.33
N ARG A 323 -12.17 -7.73 9.35
CA ARG A 323 -11.88 -9.16 9.52
C ARG A 323 -10.43 -9.41 9.94
N LEU A 324 -9.46 -8.77 9.29
CA LEU A 324 -8.04 -8.93 9.60
C LEU A 324 -7.72 -8.44 11.02
N ILE A 325 -8.32 -7.34 11.45
CA ILE A 325 -8.19 -6.83 12.83
C ILE A 325 -8.70 -7.88 13.83
N LEU A 326 -9.90 -8.43 13.62
CA LEU A 326 -10.45 -9.47 14.50
C LEU A 326 -9.58 -10.73 14.50
N GLN A 327 -9.07 -11.17 13.35
CA GLN A 327 -8.19 -12.33 13.25
C GLN A 327 -6.88 -12.15 14.03
N ILE A 328 -6.26 -10.97 13.95
CA ILE A 328 -5.03 -10.64 14.70
C ILE A 328 -5.29 -10.71 16.21
N LEU A 329 -6.47 -10.25 16.64
CA LEU A 329 -6.86 -10.22 18.06
C LEU A 329 -7.40 -11.56 18.58
N ALA A 330 -7.77 -12.51 17.72
CA ALA A 330 -8.38 -13.78 18.12
C ALA A 330 -7.47 -14.64 19.02
N GLY A 331 -6.15 -14.53 18.84
CA GLY A 331 -5.18 -15.31 19.62
C GLY A 331 -4.88 -14.73 20.99
N ALA A 332 -4.87 -13.43 21.15
CA ALA A 332 -4.60 -12.71 22.40
C ALA A 332 -4.81 -11.19 22.24
N PRO A 333 -5.09 -10.46 23.32
CA PRO A 333 -5.10 -9.00 23.33
C PRO A 333 -3.76 -8.42 22.86
N ARG A 334 -3.80 -7.39 22.00
CA ARG A 334 -2.62 -6.71 21.46
C ARG A 334 -2.74 -5.20 21.57
N SER A 335 -1.62 -4.49 21.64
CA SER A 335 -1.68 -3.04 21.52
C SER A 335 -2.07 -2.63 20.09
N VAL A 336 -2.70 -1.45 19.94
CA VAL A 336 -3.06 -0.91 18.61
C VAL A 336 -1.83 -0.81 17.71
N GLY A 337 -0.68 -0.43 18.26
CA GLY A 337 0.59 -0.40 17.51
C GLY A 337 1.04 -1.78 17.02
N GLN A 338 0.83 -2.84 17.83
CA GLN A 338 1.10 -4.22 17.40
C GLN A 338 0.11 -4.66 16.32
N VAL A 339 -1.19 -4.37 16.48
CA VAL A 339 -2.21 -4.66 15.45
C VAL A 339 -1.85 -3.99 14.14
N PHE A 340 -1.44 -2.72 14.17
CA PHE A 340 -1.00 -1.97 12.98
C PHE A 340 0.21 -2.64 12.30
N SER A 341 1.24 -2.97 13.09
CA SER A 341 2.44 -3.63 12.59
C SER A 341 2.14 -4.98 11.96
N ASP A 342 1.41 -5.84 12.67
CA ASP A 342 1.05 -7.18 12.21
C ASP A 342 0.18 -7.09 10.93
N LEU A 343 -0.79 -6.17 10.91
CA LEU A 343 -1.63 -5.92 9.75
C LEU A 343 -0.78 -5.55 8.52
N MET A 344 0.06 -4.51 8.64
CA MET A 344 0.83 -3.98 7.50
C MET A 344 1.95 -4.91 7.05
N MET A 345 2.60 -5.64 7.98
CA MET A 345 3.76 -6.44 7.66
C MET A 345 3.42 -7.88 7.28
N GLU A 346 2.31 -8.44 7.77
CA GLU A 346 2.02 -9.88 7.65
C GLU A 346 0.66 -10.21 7.02
N HIS A 347 -0.41 -9.49 7.41
CA HIS A 347 -1.78 -9.92 7.11
C HIS A 347 -2.43 -9.18 5.93
N GLU A 348 -2.18 -7.88 5.77
CA GLU A 348 -2.77 -7.08 4.69
C GLU A 348 -2.19 -7.50 3.33
N PRO A 349 -3.02 -7.96 2.37
CA PRO A 349 -2.52 -8.37 1.05
C PRO A 349 -1.83 -7.24 0.28
N LEU A 350 -2.38 -6.02 0.35
CA LEU A 350 -1.85 -4.80 -0.28
C LEU A 350 -1.80 -3.70 0.78
N PRO A 351 -0.70 -3.56 1.54
CA PRO A 351 -0.60 -2.57 2.62
C PRO A 351 -0.87 -1.14 2.15
N TRP A 352 -1.94 -0.53 2.63
CA TRP A 352 -2.42 0.78 2.18
C TRP A 352 -2.81 1.72 3.32
N MET A 353 -2.93 1.19 4.53
CA MET A 353 -3.58 1.86 5.65
C MET A 353 -2.60 2.74 6.41
N SER A 354 -3.02 3.96 6.77
CA SER A 354 -2.34 4.77 7.77
C SER A 354 -2.85 4.43 9.18
N ASP A 355 -2.11 4.87 10.20
CA ASP A 355 -2.50 4.78 11.60
C ASP A 355 -3.87 5.46 11.86
N LEU A 356 -4.12 6.64 11.30
CA LEU A 356 -5.40 7.34 11.44
C LEU A 356 -6.57 6.55 10.82
N ILE A 357 -6.35 5.87 9.70
CA ILE A 357 -7.38 5.04 9.08
C ILE A 357 -7.65 3.81 9.98
N LEU A 358 -6.61 3.15 10.49
CA LEU A 358 -6.78 2.04 11.43
C LEU A 358 -7.59 2.48 12.67
N LEU A 359 -7.19 3.60 13.29
CA LEU A 359 -7.88 4.13 14.46
C LEU A 359 -9.35 4.41 14.18
N SER A 360 -9.65 4.95 13.00
CA SER A 360 -11.03 5.23 12.61
C SER A 360 -11.86 3.95 12.41
N ILE A 361 -11.28 2.87 11.88
CA ILE A 361 -11.94 1.56 11.75
C ILE A 361 -12.18 0.94 13.14
N VAL A 362 -11.17 0.95 14.01
CA VAL A 362 -11.29 0.45 15.39
C VAL A 362 -12.40 1.19 16.15
N GLU A 363 -12.48 2.51 15.98
CA GLU A 363 -13.53 3.32 16.60
C GLU A 363 -14.92 2.93 16.09
N ASP A 364 -15.09 2.68 14.78
CA ASP A 364 -16.38 2.23 14.24
C ASP A 364 -16.74 0.82 14.75
N MET A 365 -15.77 -0.06 14.87
CA MET A 365 -15.99 -1.41 15.42
C MET A 365 -16.42 -1.37 16.90
N ARG A 366 -16.00 -0.35 17.64
CA ARG A 366 -16.43 -0.12 19.03
C ARG A 366 -17.83 0.44 19.14
N LYS A 367 -18.30 1.20 18.15
CA LYS A 367 -19.64 1.83 18.14
C LYS A 367 -20.78 0.86 17.82
N ALA A 368 -20.45 -0.36 17.39
CA ALA A 368 -21.46 -1.40 17.20
C ALA A 368 -22.14 -1.79 18.52
N GLU A 369 -23.40 -2.20 18.47
CA GLU A 369 -24.20 -2.56 19.64
C GLU A 369 -24.75 -3.99 19.53
N PRO A 370 -24.18 -4.92 20.32
CA PRO A 370 -23.04 -4.80 21.23
C PRO A 370 -21.69 -4.69 20.50
N SER A 371 -20.72 -4.02 21.14
CA SER A 371 -19.37 -3.86 20.59
C SER A 371 -18.65 -5.18 20.35
N VAL A 372 -17.87 -5.26 19.28
CA VAL A 372 -17.00 -6.42 18.97
C VAL A 372 -15.59 -6.30 19.55
N LEU A 373 -15.21 -5.10 19.97
CA LEU A 373 -13.91 -4.79 20.56
C LEU A 373 -14.06 -4.11 21.91
N GLU A 374 -13.18 -4.45 22.82
CA GLU A 374 -12.93 -3.68 24.03
C GLU A 374 -11.49 -3.14 24.01
N GLY A 375 -11.26 -2.02 24.66
CA GLY A 375 -9.96 -1.39 24.71
C GLY A 375 -9.68 -0.78 26.08
N ALA A 376 -8.41 -0.90 26.52
CA ALA A 376 -7.94 -0.34 27.76
C ALA A 376 -6.49 0.13 27.66
N PHE A 377 -6.17 1.21 28.37
CA PHE A 377 -4.80 1.62 28.57
C PHE A 377 -4.23 1.02 29.84
N GLU A 378 -3.03 0.45 29.75
CA GLU A 378 -2.25 0.03 30.90
C GLU A 378 -1.44 1.24 31.39
N GLY A 379 -1.71 1.70 32.63
CA GLY A 379 -1.04 2.87 33.22
C GLY A 379 -1.62 4.22 32.77
N GLU A 380 -0.81 5.29 32.87
CA GLU A 380 -1.21 6.67 32.64
C GLU A 380 -0.95 7.18 31.22
N ASP A 381 -0.11 6.48 30.44
CA ASP A 381 0.25 6.87 29.09
C ASP A 381 -0.91 6.57 28.11
N ARG A 382 -1.50 7.66 27.58
CA ARG A 382 -2.64 7.63 26.64
C ARG A 382 -2.21 7.69 25.16
N TYR A 383 -0.93 7.39 24.86
CA TYR A 383 -0.49 7.30 23.48
C TYR A 383 -1.23 6.16 22.75
N TRP A 384 -1.91 6.47 21.68
CA TRP A 384 -2.84 5.55 20.98
C TRP A 384 -2.26 4.17 20.69
N ALA A 385 -0.98 4.10 20.30
CA ALA A 385 -0.33 2.83 19.97
C ALA A 385 -0.17 1.87 21.16
N LYS A 386 -0.33 2.38 22.42
CA LYS A 386 -0.22 1.58 23.66
C LYS A 386 -1.57 1.08 24.17
N GLU A 387 -2.68 1.57 23.62
CA GLU A 387 -3.98 1.05 23.97
C GLU A 387 -4.09 -0.43 23.59
N ARG A 388 -4.45 -1.27 24.55
CA ARG A 388 -4.65 -2.71 24.32
C ARG A 388 -6.08 -3.00 23.89
N LEU A 389 -6.21 -3.71 22.78
CA LEU A 389 -7.48 -4.20 22.24
C LEU A 389 -7.65 -5.68 22.54
N ALA A 390 -8.89 -6.08 22.82
CA ALA A 390 -9.31 -7.48 22.93
C ALA A 390 -10.64 -7.67 22.21
N LEU A 391 -10.91 -8.92 21.80
CA LEU A 391 -12.23 -9.30 21.31
C LEU A 391 -13.21 -9.43 22.46
N THR A 392 -14.42 -8.91 22.25
CA THR A 392 -15.59 -9.27 23.09
C THR A 392 -16.13 -10.66 22.69
N PRO A 393 -17.05 -11.27 23.47
CA PRO A 393 -17.77 -12.47 23.03
C PRO A 393 -18.47 -12.29 21.68
N GLN A 394 -18.97 -11.08 21.39
CA GLN A 394 -19.59 -10.76 20.09
C GLN A 394 -18.57 -10.73 18.97
N GLY A 395 -17.37 -10.17 19.21
CA GLY A 395 -16.29 -10.20 18.24
C GLY A 395 -15.89 -11.64 17.87
N HIS A 396 -15.80 -12.53 18.84
CA HIS A 396 -15.59 -13.95 18.59
C HIS A 396 -16.73 -14.59 17.79
N ALA A 397 -17.99 -14.29 18.12
CA ALA A 397 -19.16 -14.83 17.43
C ALA A 397 -19.23 -14.39 15.95
N VAL A 398 -18.95 -13.11 15.68
CA VAL A 398 -18.89 -12.58 14.29
C VAL A 398 -17.75 -13.24 13.52
N LEU A 399 -16.56 -13.31 14.09
CA LEU A 399 -15.39 -13.91 13.43
C LEU A 399 -15.59 -15.41 13.13
N ALA A 400 -16.36 -16.11 13.99
CA ALA A 400 -16.73 -17.51 13.80
C ALA A 400 -17.92 -17.71 12.84
N GLY A 401 -18.48 -16.64 12.24
CA GLY A 401 -19.67 -16.72 11.38
C GLY A 401 -20.97 -17.07 12.09
N GLN A 402 -21.01 -16.95 13.42
CA GLN A 402 -22.20 -17.22 14.25
C GLN A 402 -23.13 -16.00 14.35
N ALA A 403 -22.66 -14.82 13.97
CA ALA A 403 -23.42 -13.59 13.91
C ALA A 403 -22.99 -12.78 12.68
N ASP A 404 -23.94 -12.13 12.01
CA ASP A 404 -23.65 -11.17 10.95
C ASP A 404 -23.26 -9.81 11.57
N TRP A 405 -22.14 -9.23 11.14
CA TRP A 405 -21.64 -7.94 11.61
C TRP A 405 -22.68 -6.82 11.51
N LEU A 406 -23.44 -6.79 10.39
CA LEU A 406 -24.47 -5.76 10.18
C LEU A 406 -25.66 -5.89 11.14
N SER A 407 -25.86 -7.06 11.78
CA SER A 407 -26.87 -7.21 12.83
C SER A 407 -26.53 -6.43 14.11
N LEU A 408 -25.25 -6.08 14.29
CA LEU A 408 -24.75 -5.27 15.41
C LEU A 408 -24.79 -3.76 15.13
N ARG A 409 -25.35 -3.35 13.98
CA ARG A 409 -25.57 -1.95 13.59
C ARG A 409 -24.31 -1.08 13.65
N PRO A 410 -23.21 -1.46 12.95
CA PRO A 410 -22.05 -0.58 12.86
C PRO A 410 -22.43 0.75 12.23
N PRO A 411 -21.65 1.82 12.47
CA PRO A 411 -21.89 3.10 11.83
C PRO A 411 -21.93 2.99 10.29
N PRO A 412 -22.79 3.76 9.61
CA PRO A 412 -22.79 3.81 8.16
C PRO A 412 -21.46 4.38 7.64
N ARG A 413 -20.98 3.87 6.50
CA ARG A 413 -19.74 4.32 5.89
C ARG A 413 -19.83 4.36 4.37
N TRP A 414 -18.97 5.14 3.75
CA TRP A 414 -18.88 5.26 2.30
C TRP A 414 -17.64 4.55 1.76
N LEU A 415 -17.82 3.90 0.61
CA LEU A 415 -16.75 3.37 -0.23
C LEU A 415 -16.93 3.97 -1.63
N GLY A 416 -16.24 5.09 -1.89
CA GLY A 416 -16.46 5.85 -3.12
C GLY A 416 -17.90 6.34 -3.25
N GLY A 417 -18.61 5.94 -4.31
CA GLY A 417 -20.02 6.26 -4.54
C GLY A 417 -21.01 5.35 -3.81
N VAL A 418 -20.53 4.33 -3.10
CA VAL A 418 -21.36 3.32 -2.44
C VAL A 418 -21.54 3.62 -0.97
N LEU A 419 -22.78 3.83 -0.53
CA LEU A 419 -23.12 3.90 0.89
C LEU A 419 -23.33 2.48 1.45
N VAL A 420 -22.58 2.13 2.48
CA VAL A 420 -22.80 0.95 3.33
C VAL A 420 -23.58 1.41 4.57
N PRO A 421 -24.86 1.09 4.68
CA PRO A 421 -25.76 1.73 5.67
C PRO A 421 -25.59 1.20 7.11
N GLY A 422 -24.69 0.24 7.35
CA GLY A 422 -24.55 -0.42 8.66
C GLY A 422 -25.66 -1.41 8.97
N ALA A 423 -26.52 -1.75 8.00
CA ALA A 423 -27.61 -2.72 8.11
C ALA A 423 -27.90 -3.33 6.73
N ALA A 424 -28.55 -4.49 6.71
CA ALA A 424 -29.08 -5.10 5.49
C ALA A 424 -30.46 -4.47 5.12
N PRO A 425 -30.86 -4.45 3.81
CA PRO A 425 -30.09 -4.93 2.68
C PRO A 425 -29.01 -3.92 2.23
N CYS A 426 -27.86 -4.42 1.78
CA CYS A 426 -26.81 -3.59 1.22
C CYS A 426 -25.98 -4.36 0.17
N TRP A 427 -25.02 -3.69 -0.46
CA TRP A 427 -24.05 -4.36 -1.32
C TRP A 427 -23.09 -5.19 -0.50
N ARG A 428 -22.87 -6.45 -0.91
CA ARG A 428 -21.97 -7.39 -0.24
C ARG A 428 -20.97 -7.97 -1.23
N TRP A 429 -19.76 -8.19 -0.75
CA TRP A 429 -18.70 -8.90 -1.48
C TRP A 429 -18.82 -10.41 -1.28
N ASP A 430 -18.84 -11.16 -2.38
CA ASP A 430 -18.70 -12.62 -2.36
C ASP A 430 -17.27 -13.00 -2.79
N GLU A 431 -16.48 -13.43 -1.84
CA GLU A 431 -15.07 -13.79 -2.08
C GLU A 431 -14.93 -15.04 -2.96
N ALA A 432 -15.87 -15.98 -2.88
CA ALA A 432 -15.81 -17.23 -3.64
C ALA A 432 -15.93 -16.99 -5.15
N SER A 433 -16.84 -16.11 -5.54
CA SER A 433 -17.06 -15.73 -6.94
C SER A 433 -16.29 -14.46 -7.36
N ALA A 434 -15.68 -13.75 -6.42
CA ALA A 434 -15.08 -12.43 -6.61
C ALA A 434 -16.06 -11.43 -7.27
N THR A 435 -17.32 -11.41 -6.80
CA THR A 435 -18.39 -10.54 -7.30
C THR A 435 -19.05 -9.76 -6.18
N VAL A 436 -19.90 -8.80 -6.57
CA VAL A 436 -20.72 -8.03 -5.64
C VAL A 436 -22.18 -8.37 -5.85
N VAL A 437 -22.88 -8.65 -4.77
CA VAL A 437 -24.32 -8.95 -4.75
C VAL A 437 -25.05 -7.99 -3.82
N LYS A 438 -26.35 -7.84 -4.01
CA LYS A 438 -27.21 -7.06 -3.11
C LYS A 438 -27.99 -8.02 -2.23
N ALA A 439 -27.74 -8.00 -0.91
CA ALA A 439 -28.36 -8.91 0.08
C ALA A 439 -28.70 -8.18 1.39
#